data_a2ed7b610a676dd530d7e83821eac0d7
#
_entry.id   a2ed7b610a676dd530d7e83821eac0d7
#
_cell.length_a   1.000
_cell.length_b   1.000
_cell.length_c   1.000
_cell.angle_alpha   90.00
_cell.angle_beta   90.00
_cell.angle_gamma   90.00
#
_symmetry.space_group_name_H-M   'P 1'
#
loop_
_entity.id
_entity.type
_entity.pdbx_description
1 polymer ?
#
loop_
_entity_poly.entity_id
_entity_poly.type
_entity_poly.pdbx_seq_one_letter_code
_entity_poly.pdbx_strand_id
1 'polypeptide(L)' 'MAGSIMVRYAQKTYKQQKAEYNDSAVFKNLNHSVDIIPESMSIMTFSTQKEASKFAETMRDKGYHILEIKDDYRRT' A
#
# COMPACT_ATOMS: atom_id res chain seq x y z
N MET A 1 -17.32 2.30 20.00
CA MET A 1 -16.48 1.59 19.07
C MET A 1 -15.06 2.17 19.03
N ALA A 2 -14.12 1.33 19.22
CA ALA A 2 -12.76 1.78 19.16
C ALA A 2 -12.43 2.27 17.75
N GLY A 3 -11.36 2.94 17.63
CA GLY A 3 -10.89 3.37 16.35
C GLY A 3 -10.61 2.19 15.44
N SER A 4 -10.37 2.47 14.22
CA SER A 4 -10.01 1.44 13.28
C SER A 4 -8.73 1.82 12.58
N ILE A 5 -8.19 0.87 11.86
CA ILE A 5 -6.94 1.07 11.16
C ILE A 5 -7.25 1.09 9.67
N MET A 6 -6.86 2.17 9.03
CA MET A 6 -7.14 2.36 7.61
C MET A 6 -5.90 2.04 6.80
N VAL A 7 -6.08 1.24 5.75
CA VAL A 7 -5.02 0.94 4.80
C VAL A 7 -5.43 1.48 3.45
N ARG A 8 -4.64 2.39 2.92
CA ARG A 8 -4.87 2.94 1.59
C ARG A 8 -3.88 2.30 0.62
N TYR A 9 -4.37 1.81 -0.48
CA TYR A 9 -3.53 1.09 -1.42
C TYR A 9 -3.98 1.35 -2.85
N ALA A 10 -3.10 1.03 -3.80
CA ALA A 10 -3.38 1.20 -5.21
C ALA A 10 -2.53 0.25 -6.01
N GLN A 11 -2.95 -0.01 -7.24
CA GLN A 11 -2.17 -0.83 -8.14
C GLN A 11 -1.01 -0.02 -8.70
N LYS A 12 0.14 -0.66 -8.79
CA LYS A 12 1.28 -0.07 -9.48
C LYS A 12 1.05 -0.17 -10.97
N THR A 13 1.57 0.80 -11.71
CA THR A 13 1.50 0.72 -13.17
C THR A 13 2.37 -0.42 -13.65
N TYR A 14 2.07 -0.89 -14.85
CA TYR A 14 2.90 -1.92 -15.45
C TYR A 14 4.36 -1.46 -15.56
N LYS A 15 4.53 -0.20 -15.92
CA LYS A 15 5.87 0.38 -16.04
C LYS A 15 6.60 0.34 -14.70
N GLN A 16 5.91 0.67 -13.63
CA GLN A 16 6.50 0.65 -12.29
C GLN A 16 6.92 -0.76 -11.90
N GLN A 17 6.05 -1.73 -12.12
CA GLN A 17 6.34 -3.12 -11.78
C GLN A 17 7.53 -3.64 -12.56
N LYS A 18 7.58 -3.32 -13.84
CA LYS A 18 8.67 -3.76 -14.69
C LYS A 18 9.99 -3.15 -14.26
N ALA A 19 9.97 -1.87 -13.91
CA ALA A 19 11.18 -1.20 -13.46
C ALA A 19 11.71 -1.81 -12.16
N GLU A 20 10.82 -2.11 -11.24
CA GLU A 20 11.21 -2.73 -9.97
C GLU A 20 11.81 -4.11 -10.19
N TYR A 21 11.21 -4.86 -11.09
CA TYR A 21 11.68 -6.20 -11.37
C TYR A 21 13.09 -6.17 -11.99
N ASN A 22 13.32 -5.24 -12.89
CA ASN A 22 14.59 -5.17 -13.62
C ASN A 22 15.69 -4.48 -12.83
N ASP A 23 15.31 -3.61 -11.89
CA ASP A 23 16.30 -2.73 -11.28
C ASP A 23 15.95 -2.44 -9.83
N SER A 24 15.61 -3.50 -9.10
CA SER A 24 15.13 -3.36 -7.74
C SER A 24 16.13 -2.70 -6.80
N ALA A 25 17.42 -2.91 -7.04
CA ALA A 25 18.45 -2.33 -6.18
C ALA A 25 18.42 -0.80 -6.26
N VAL A 26 18.20 -0.28 -7.44
CA VAL A 26 18.14 1.16 -7.64
C VAL A 26 16.95 1.75 -6.89
N PHE A 27 15.80 1.10 -7.00
CA PHE A 27 14.61 1.59 -6.34
C PHE A 27 14.70 1.50 -4.82
N LYS A 28 15.46 0.55 -4.33
CA LYS A 28 15.65 0.46 -2.89
C LYS A 28 16.48 1.59 -2.34
N ASN A 29 17.47 2.02 -3.12
CA ASN A 29 18.44 2.99 -2.65
C ASN A 29 18.09 4.42 -2.99
N LEU A 30 17.18 4.63 -3.90
CA LEU A 30 16.78 5.96 -4.30
C LEU A 30 15.41 6.29 -3.75
N ASN A 31 15.22 7.56 -3.48
CA ASN A 31 13.96 8.02 -2.94
C ASN A 31 12.98 8.30 -4.08
N HIS A 32 12.44 7.26 -4.61
CA HIS A 32 11.52 7.36 -5.74
C HIS A 32 10.08 7.38 -5.31
N SER A 33 9.29 8.16 -6.00
CA SER A 33 7.85 8.05 -5.89
C SER A 33 7.39 6.85 -6.70
N VAL A 34 6.52 6.06 -6.12
CA VAL A 34 5.99 4.89 -6.80
C VAL A 34 4.87 5.32 -7.74
N ASP A 35 4.95 4.85 -8.98
CA ASP A 35 3.96 5.19 -9.99
C ASP A 35 2.77 4.26 -9.87
N ILE A 36 1.60 4.82 -9.60
CA ILE A 36 0.40 4.03 -9.37
C ILE A 36 -0.69 4.43 -10.35
N ILE A 37 -1.71 3.58 -10.43
CA ILE A 37 -2.89 3.86 -11.23
C ILE A 37 -3.91 4.53 -10.33
N PRO A 38 -4.14 5.84 -10.48
CA PRO A 38 -5.00 6.56 -9.55
C PRO A 38 -6.41 5.99 -9.43
N GLU A 39 -6.94 5.47 -10.52
CA GLU A 39 -8.29 4.92 -10.52
C GLU A 39 -8.42 3.67 -9.68
N SER A 40 -7.31 3.02 -9.38
CA SER A 40 -7.32 1.79 -8.60
C SER A 40 -7.21 2.05 -7.11
N MET A 41 -7.05 3.30 -6.71
CA MET A 41 -6.86 3.63 -5.30
C MET A 41 -8.06 3.23 -4.48
N SER A 42 -7.81 2.54 -3.37
CA SER A 42 -8.87 2.00 -2.53
C SER A 42 -8.47 2.08 -1.07
N ILE A 43 -9.46 1.96 -0.21
CA ILE A 43 -9.25 2.01 1.23
C ILE A 43 -9.95 0.83 1.87
N MET A 44 -9.25 0.18 2.79
CA MET A 44 -9.84 -0.86 3.64
C MET A 44 -9.60 -0.50 5.09
N THR A 45 -10.54 -0.84 5.95
CA THR A 45 -10.40 -0.60 7.38
C THR A 45 -10.45 -1.92 8.13
N PHE A 46 -9.75 -1.95 9.26
CA PHE A 46 -9.62 -3.16 10.06
C PHE A 46 -9.75 -2.81 11.54
N SER A 47 -10.11 -3.79 12.32
CA SER A 47 -10.28 -3.59 13.76
C SER A 47 -8.96 -3.68 14.51
N THR A 48 -7.99 -4.42 13.99
CA THR A 48 -6.74 -4.65 14.69
C THR A 48 -5.56 -4.38 13.78
N GLN A 49 -4.44 -4.06 14.42
CA GLN A 49 -3.18 -3.86 13.73
C GLN A 49 -2.75 -5.12 12.98
N LYS A 50 -2.98 -6.26 13.61
CA LYS A 50 -2.57 -7.53 13.03
C LYS A 50 -3.25 -7.77 11.70
N GLU A 51 -4.55 -7.52 11.65
CA GLU A 51 -5.30 -7.69 10.42
C GLU A 51 -4.83 -6.73 9.35
N ALA A 52 -4.61 -5.47 9.72
CA ALA A 52 -4.16 -4.47 8.79
C ALA A 52 -2.79 -4.81 8.21
N SER A 53 -1.88 -5.25 9.07
CA SER A 53 -0.53 -5.61 8.63
C SER A 53 -0.56 -6.80 7.68
N LYS A 54 -1.38 -7.79 8.01
CA LYS A 54 -1.49 -8.97 7.17
C LYS A 54 -2.06 -8.61 5.81
N PHE A 55 -3.06 -7.76 5.79
CA PHE A 55 -3.64 -7.30 4.55
C PHE A 55 -2.60 -6.57 3.71
N ALA A 56 -1.84 -5.68 4.34
CA ALA A 56 -0.82 -4.92 3.64
C ALA A 56 0.23 -5.84 3.00
N GLU A 57 0.66 -6.84 3.75
CA GLU A 57 1.62 -7.80 3.22
C GLU A 57 1.06 -8.55 2.02
N THR A 58 -0.19 -8.99 2.14
CA THR A 58 -0.84 -9.71 1.07
C THR A 58 -0.93 -8.86 -0.19
N MET A 59 -1.29 -7.60 -0.02
CA MET A 59 -1.42 -6.72 -1.16
C MET A 59 -0.08 -6.41 -1.80
N ARG A 60 0.96 -6.25 -1.00
CA ARG A 60 2.29 -6.07 -1.55
C ARG A 60 2.73 -7.27 -2.37
N ASP A 61 2.42 -8.47 -1.89
CA ASP A 61 2.75 -9.68 -2.62
C ASP A 61 2.03 -9.76 -3.95
N LYS A 62 0.85 -9.15 -4.02
CA LYS A 62 0.08 -9.12 -5.25
C LYS A 62 0.48 -8.00 -6.19
N GLY A 63 1.44 -7.19 -5.78
CA GLY A 63 1.91 -6.12 -6.63
C GLY A 63 1.27 -4.77 -6.39
N TYR A 64 0.51 -4.64 -5.31
CA TYR A 64 -0.06 -3.36 -4.96
C TYR A 64 0.93 -2.53 -4.15
N HIS A 65 0.72 -1.23 -4.19
CA HIS A 65 1.51 -0.30 -3.38
C HIS A 65 0.67 0.17 -2.22
N ILE A 66 1.24 0.12 -1.03
CA ILE A 66 0.56 0.61 0.17
C ILE A 66 0.92 2.07 0.34
N LEU A 67 -0.08 2.93 0.20
CA LEU A 67 0.13 4.37 0.26
C LEU A 67 0.21 4.87 1.69
N GLU A 68 -0.65 4.31 2.54
CA GLU A 68 -0.73 4.80 3.90
C GLU A 68 -1.38 3.76 4.79
N ILE A 69 -0.89 3.65 6.02
CA ILE A 69 -1.56 2.88 7.06
C ILE A 69 -1.75 3.85 8.20
N LYS A 70 -3.01 4.18 8.48
CA LYS A 70 -3.32 5.16 9.51
C LYS A 70 -3.93 4.47 10.70
N ASP A 71 -3.22 4.50 11.80
CA ASP A 71 -3.67 3.92 13.05
C ASP A 71 -4.68 4.86 13.70
N ASP A 72 -5.63 4.27 14.40
CA ASP A 72 -6.63 5.05 15.12
C ASP A 72 -7.44 5.95 14.18
N TYR A 73 -7.73 5.43 13.00
CA TYR A 73 -8.57 6.12 12.06
C TYR A 73 -9.99 6.13 12.57
N ARG A 74 -10.54 7.31 12.73
CA ARG A 74 -11.82 7.47 13.38
C ARG A 74 -12.62 8.54 12.73
N ARG A 75 -13.90 8.30 12.61
CA ARG A 75 -14.78 9.30 12.10
C ARG A 75 -15.52 9.94 13.25
N THR A 76 -15.43 11.16 13.37
CA THR A 76 -16.12 11.83 14.46
C THR A 76 -17.08 12.87 13.95
#